data_fa4050286863e8215c094d492bb29f48
#
_entry.id   fa4050286863e8215c094d492bb29f48
#
_cell.length_a   1.000
_cell.length_b   1.000
_cell.length_c   1.000
_cell.angle_alpha   90.00
_cell.angle_beta   90.00
_cell.angle_gamma   90.00
#
_symmetry.space_group_name_H-M   'P 1'
#
loop_
_entity.id
_entity.type
_entity.pdbx_description
1 polymer ?
#
loop_
_entity_poly.entity_id
_entity_poly.type
_entity_poly.pdbx_seq_one_letter_code
_entity_poly.pdbx_strand_id
1 'polypeptide(L)' 'MYRVEAVVFDKSDDGRPRPSIGAFYDVCAGSFEKCMEFIRANAVTPPDCLPTFYRIVHE' A
#
# COMPACT_ATOMS: atom_id res chain seq x y z
N MET A 1 -2.43 3.03 -18.73
CA MET A 1 -1.95 1.97 -17.84
C MET A 1 -2.11 2.41 -16.40
N TYR A 2 -2.37 1.48 -15.51
CA TYR A 2 -2.52 1.76 -14.08
C TYR A 2 -1.37 1.11 -13.32
N ARG A 3 -1.05 1.66 -12.18
CA ARG A 3 -0.10 1.07 -11.26
C ARG A 3 -0.61 1.18 -9.82
N VAL A 4 -0.17 0.26 -8.98
CA VAL A 4 -0.46 0.29 -7.55
C VAL A 4 0.79 0.76 -6.82
N GLU A 5 0.62 1.77 -5.99
CA GLU A 5 1.65 2.23 -5.08
C GLU A 5 1.30 1.80 -3.66
N ALA A 6 2.27 1.28 -2.95
CA ALA A 6 2.13 0.94 -1.54
C ALA A 6 2.63 2.07 -0.66
N VAL A 7 1.92 2.31 0.44
CA VAL A 7 2.31 3.28 1.45
C VAL A 7 2.55 2.53 2.76
N VAL A 8 3.76 2.58 3.27
CA VAL A 8 4.13 1.93 4.53
C VAL A 8 4.03 2.95 5.65
N PHE A 9 3.47 2.52 6.78
CA PHE A 9 3.33 3.37 7.97
C PHE A 9 4.26 2.87 9.05
N ASP A 10 4.94 3.82 9.71
CA ASP A 10 5.73 3.57 10.90
C ASP A 10 4.96 4.01 12.13
N LYS A 11 5.28 3.43 13.29
CA LYS A 11 4.78 3.93 14.55
C LYS A 11 5.53 5.19 14.96
N SER A 12 4.79 6.22 15.30
CA SER A 12 5.37 7.40 15.94
C SER A 12 5.55 7.17 17.44
N ASP A 13 6.21 8.11 18.13
CA ASP A 13 6.48 8.02 19.57
C ASP A 13 5.21 7.95 20.41
N ASP A 14 4.10 8.48 19.90
CA ASP A 14 2.78 8.42 20.55
C ASP A 14 1.98 7.15 20.21
N GLY A 15 2.58 6.22 19.47
CA GLY A 15 1.94 4.97 19.05
C GLY A 15 1.01 5.09 17.85
N ARG A 16 0.86 6.27 17.27
CA ARG A 16 0.00 6.47 16.10
C ARG A 16 0.74 6.14 14.81
N PRO A 17 0.08 5.51 13.82
CA PRO A 17 0.72 5.28 12.54
C PRO A 17 0.96 6.59 11.80
N ARG A 18 2.14 6.72 11.19
CA ARG A 18 2.51 7.84 10.32
C ARG A 18 3.13 7.30 9.04
N PRO A 19 2.91 7.96 7.89
CA PRO A 19 3.60 7.56 6.67
C PRO A 19 5.11 7.65 6.86
N SER A 20 5.80 6.59 6.49
CA SER A 20 7.25 6.56 6.48
C SER A 20 7.79 7.49 5.40
N ILE A 21 8.91 8.13 5.64
CA ILE A 21 9.57 8.97 4.62
C ILE A 21 10.04 8.06 3.48
N GLY A 22 9.66 8.39 2.24
CA GLY A 22 10.01 7.59 1.07
C GLY A 22 9.22 6.30 0.94
N ALA A 23 8.06 6.23 1.60
CA ALA A 23 7.26 5.02 1.71
C ALA A 23 6.45 4.66 0.47
N PHE A 24 6.43 5.50 -0.56
CA PHE A 24 5.69 5.21 -1.78
C PHE A 24 6.56 4.41 -2.74
N TYR A 25 6.13 3.20 -3.09
CA TYR A 25 6.84 2.38 -4.06
C TYR A 25 5.85 1.58 -4.90
N ASP A 26 6.24 1.31 -6.15
CA ASP A 26 5.40 0.56 -7.08
C ASP A 26 5.47 -0.93 -6.78
N VAL A 27 4.32 -1.57 -6.69
CA VAL A 27 4.22 -3.00 -6.40
C VAL A 27 3.52 -3.81 -7.49
N CYS A 28 2.76 -3.14 -8.34
CA CYS A 28 2.03 -3.79 -9.43
C CYS A 28 1.74 -2.78 -10.52
N ALA A 29 1.72 -3.23 -11.77
CA ALA A 29 1.31 -2.41 -12.91
C ALA A 29 0.51 -3.24 -13.89
N GLY A 30 -0.40 -2.61 -14.63
CA GLY A 30 -1.21 -3.28 -15.63
C GLY A 30 -2.58 -2.65 -15.79
N SER A 31 -3.60 -3.48 -16.05
CA SER A 31 -4.98 -3.03 -16.16
C SER A 31 -5.54 -2.65 -14.78
N PHE A 32 -6.61 -1.88 -14.77
CA PHE A 32 -7.30 -1.54 -13.53
C PHE A 32 -7.75 -2.79 -12.77
N GLU A 33 -8.29 -3.77 -13.47
CA GLU A 33 -8.73 -5.04 -12.88
C GLU A 33 -7.57 -5.78 -12.20
N LYS A 34 -6.41 -5.82 -12.86
CA LYS A 34 -5.22 -6.46 -12.30
C LYS A 34 -4.76 -5.75 -11.02
N CYS A 35 -4.80 -4.43 -11.01
CA CYS A 35 -4.45 -3.64 -9.82
C CYS A 35 -5.44 -3.91 -8.68
N MET A 36 -6.73 -3.98 -8.97
CA MET A 36 -7.75 -4.29 -7.97
C MET A 36 -7.58 -5.70 -7.40
N GLU A 37 -7.25 -6.67 -8.22
CA GLU A 37 -6.97 -8.04 -7.77
C GLU A 37 -5.76 -8.07 -6.84
N PHE A 38 -4.71 -7.35 -7.18
CA PHE A 38 -3.52 -7.25 -6.33
C PHE A 38 -3.88 -6.68 -4.95
N ILE A 39 -4.62 -5.57 -4.91
CA ILE A 39 -5.02 -4.94 -3.65
C ILE A 39 -5.87 -5.91 -2.82
N ARG A 40 -6.82 -6.57 -3.46
CA ARG A 40 -7.72 -7.51 -2.79
C ARG A 40 -6.97 -8.69 -2.19
N ALA A 41 -6.00 -9.23 -2.92
CA ALA A 41 -5.17 -10.34 -2.45
C ALA A 41 -4.25 -9.96 -1.29
N ASN A 42 -3.88 -8.68 -1.18
CA ASN A 42 -2.93 -8.20 -0.19
C ASN A 42 -3.58 -7.32 0.90
N ALA A 43 -4.89 -7.30 0.98
CA ALA A 43 -5.62 -6.46 1.93
C ALA A 43 -5.56 -6.95 3.37
N VAL A 44 -5.18 -8.21 3.60
CA VAL A 44 -5.11 -8.80 4.94
C VAL A 44 -3.76 -8.49 5.57
N THR A 45 -3.79 -7.83 6.72
CA THR A 45 -2.58 -7.50 7.48
C THR A 45 -2.49 -8.42 8.69
N PRO A 46 -1.33 -9.09 8.92
CA PRO A 46 -1.13 -9.86 10.14
C PRO A 46 -1.30 -8.99 11.40
N PRO A 47 -1.80 -9.55 12.52
CA PRO A 47 -2.11 -8.75 13.72
C PRO A 47 -0.91 -8.04 14.34
N ASP A 48 0.30 -8.55 14.13
CA ASP A 48 1.54 -8.01 14.67
C ASP A 48 2.25 -7.04 13.71
N CYS A 49 1.67 -6.77 12.54
CA CYS A 49 2.24 -5.89 11.53
C CYS A 49 1.43 -4.61 11.40
N LEU A 50 2.11 -3.52 11.02
CA LEU A 50 1.43 -2.29 10.65
C LEU A 50 0.73 -2.47 9.31
N PRO A 51 -0.47 -1.88 9.12
CA PRO A 51 -1.18 -1.99 7.86
C PRO A 51 -0.40 -1.33 6.72
N THR A 52 -0.45 -1.95 5.54
CA THR A 52 0.03 -1.35 4.31
C THR A 52 -1.18 -0.87 3.52
N PHE A 53 -1.14 0.36 3.09
CA PHE A 53 -2.20 0.95 2.28
C PHE A 53 -1.77 1.02 0.82
N TYR A 54 -2.72 0.81 -0.07
CA TYR A 54 -2.47 0.81 -1.51
C TYR A 54 -3.29 1.89 -2.18
N ARG A 55 -2.73 2.48 -3.23
CA ARG A 55 -3.48 3.40 -4.09
C ARG A 55 -3.23 3.04 -5.54
N ILE A 56 -4.24 3.27 -6.38
CA ILE A 56 -4.13 3.07 -7.83
C ILE A 56 -3.85 4.43 -8.45
N VAL A 57 -2.81 4.48 -9.27
CA VAL A 57 -2.42 5.67 -10.00
C VAL A 57 -2.57 5.39 -11.48
N HIS A 58 -3.23 6.29 -12.20
CA HIS A 58 -3.37 6.24 -13.65
C HIS A 58 -2.22 7.00 -14.31
N GLU A 59 -1.52 6.33 -15.16
CA GLU A 59 -0.45 6.96 -15.95
C GLU A 59 -0.98 7.62 -17.19
#